data_98b0c5cd3e96ac5a7fd15b424360090d
#
_entry.id   98b0c5cd3e96ac5a7fd15b424360090d
#
_cell.length_a   1.000
_cell.length_b   1.000
_cell.length_c   1.000
_cell.angle_alpha   90.00
_cell.angle_beta   90.00
_cell.angle_gamma   90.00
#
_symmetry.space_group_name_H-M   'P 1'
#
loop_
_entity.id
_entity.type
_entity.pdbx_description
1 polymer ?
#
loop_
_entity_poly.entity_id
_entity_poly.type
_entity_poly.pdbx_seq_one_letter_code
_entity_poly.pdbx_strand_id
1 'polypeptide(L)'
;MRLTRKDSIRVLLILLGGTAVNIWGLNWIPLHSLHLSPFWATILFRGCSSAVSLILIRIFCPAALPRFGWGHKPRRVLIALGIVLFLMGPAVFHINYHHFSFTDVAMSFIFALFIGIDEDFFSRGFIYGGLERYGIWFAAIISSIHFGLLHLGNIIWGGQSAAYTLAQAVSAGSFGFLAVALMIFSGSIWVPILMHGLADFPMQFETGAQYTKIVTGGADWLYVVVQMVIYVALGSFLIVLSHPTKRDWLLRQWKLVSQMN
;
A
#
# COMPACT_ATOMS: atom_id res chain seq x y z
N MET A 1 13.67 -3.71 -22.07
CA MET A 1 12.94 -2.59 -22.75
C MET A 1 13.80 -1.34 -22.62
N ARG A 2 14.14 -0.66 -23.70
CA ARG A 2 14.82 0.65 -23.62
C ARG A 2 13.74 1.74 -23.57
N LEU A 3 13.73 2.53 -22.50
CA LEU A 3 12.86 3.70 -22.40
C LEU A 3 13.35 4.77 -23.36
N THR A 4 12.43 5.37 -24.11
CA THR A 4 12.75 6.57 -24.91
C THR A 4 12.89 7.79 -23.99
N ARG A 5 13.48 8.89 -24.48
CA ARG A 5 13.55 10.16 -23.73
C ARG A 5 12.14 10.64 -23.30
N LYS A 6 11.13 10.47 -24.16
CA LYS A 6 9.73 10.83 -23.84
C LYS A 6 9.17 9.95 -22.72
N ASP A 7 9.49 8.65 -22.71
CA ASP A 7 9.08 7.73 -21.66
C ASP A 7 9.73 8.09 -20.33
N SER A 8 11.03 8.41 -20.33
CA SER A 8 11.73 8.83 -19.10
C SER A 8 11.12 10.11 -18.49
N ILE A 9 10.81 11.11 -19.34
CA ILE A 9 10.15 12.34 -18.89
C ILE A 9 8.77 12.01 -18.30
N ARG A 10 7.98 11.14 -18.94
CA ARG A 10 6.66 10.73 -18.44
C ARG A 10 6.76 10.00 -17.10
N VAL A 11 7.72 9.10 -16.93
CA VAL A 11 7.98 8.41 -15.65
C VAL A 11 8.31 9.43 -14.57
N LEU A 12 9.21 10.38 -14.85
CA LEU A 12 9.55 11.46 -13.90
C LEU A 12 8.33 12.32 -13.55
N LEU A 13 7.50 12.69 -14.52
CA LEU A 13 6.27 13.46 -14.25
C LEU A 13 5.27 12.69 -13.39
N ILE A 14 5.12 11.38 -13.58
CA ILE A 14 4.27 10.55 -12.73
C ILE A 14 4.83 10.51 -11.31
N LEU A 15 6.11 10.22 -11.15
CA LEU A 15 6.72 10.07 -9.82
C LEU A 15 6.85 11.40 -9.09
N LEU A 16 7.48 12.40 -9.69
CA LEU A 16 7.78 13.68 -9.02
C LEU A 16 6.59 14.64 -9.07
N GLY A 17 5.97 14.79 -10.24
CA GLY A 17 4.82 15.69 -10.42
C GLY A 17 3.59 15.21 -9.65
N GLY A 18 3.29 13.91 -9.71
CA GLY A 18 2.20 13.32 -8.93
C GLY A 18 2.43 13.48 -7.43
N THR A 19 3.65 13.19 -6.95
CA THR A 19 4.03 13.38 -5.55
C THR A 19 3.90 14.84 -5.12
N ALA A 20 4.40 15.78 -5.92
CA ALA A 20 4.28 17.20 -5.63
C ALA A 20 2.80 17.64 -5.52
N VAL A 21 1.93 17.19 -6.42
CA VAL A 21 0.50 17.49 -6.36
C VAL A 21 -0.15 16.86 -5.12
N ASN A 22 0.17 15.61 -4.81
CA ASN A 22 -0.42 14.91 -3.67
C ASN A 22 0.05 15.48 -2.32
N ILE A 23 1.36 15.71 -2.16
CA ILE A 23 1.91 16.21 -0.88
C ILE A 23 1.69 17.72 -0.73
N TRP A 24 1.93 18.52 -1.77
CA TRP A 24 1.97 19.97 -1.67
C TRP A 24 0.65 20.63 -2.05
N GLY A 25 -0.07 20.06 -3.03
CA GLY A 25 -1.33 20.64 -3.49
C GLY A 25 -2.39 20.69 -2.40
N LEU A 26 -2.39 19.72 -1.48
CA LEU A 26 -3.39 19.62 -0.41
C LEU A 26 -3.05 20.46 0.83
N ASN A 27 -1.76 20.79 1.06
CA ASN A 27 -1.35 21.65 2.16
C ASN A 27 -1.86 23.09 2.03
N TRP A 28 -2.34 23.48 0.85
CA TRP A 28 -2.98 24.78 0.62
C TRP A 28 -4.46 24.82 1.03
N ILE A 29 -5.07 23.69 1.35
CA ILE A 29 -6.46 23.66 1.82
C ILE A 29 -6.46 24.07 3.29
N PRO A 30 -7.11 25.20 3.66
CA PRO A 30 -7.09 25.73 5.03
C PRO A 30 -8.04 24.93 5.94
N LEU A 31 -7.80 23.62 6.11
CA LEU A 31 -8.66 22.76 6.93
C LEU A 31 -8.73 23.19 8.39
N HIS A 32 -7.68 23.87 8.89
CA HIS A 32 -7.67 24.45 10.24
C HIS A 32 -8.76 25.51 10.46
N SER A 33 -9.20 26.20 9.40
CA SER A 33 -10.27 27.19 9.48
C SER A 33 -11.67 26.59 9.70
N LEU A 34 -11.81 25.26 9.50
CA LEU A 34 -13.09 24.56 9.65
C LEU A 34 -13.41 24.18 11.10
N HIS A 35 -12.51 24.46 12.07
CA HIS A 35 -12.67 24.12 13.48
C HIS A 35 -13.09 22.65 13.76
N LEU A 36 -12.65 21.75 12.90
CA LEU A 36 -12.90 20.30 13.04
C LEU A 36 -12.02 19.71 14.15
N SER A 37 -12.50 18.65 14.79
CA SER A 37 -11.62 17.84 15.64
C SER A 37 -10.48 17.25 14.81
N PRO A 38 -9.32 16.92 15.40
CA PRO A 38 -8.18 16.36 14.68
C PRO A 38 -8.53 15.12 13.84
N PHE A 39 -9.42 14.27 14.36
CA PHE A 39 -9.93 13.09 13.64
C PHE A 39 -10.63 13.48 12.35
N TRP A 40 -11.65 14.35 12.41
CA TRP A 40 -12.43 14.74 11.24
C TRP A 40 -11.60 15.57 10.24
N ALA A 41 -10.68 16.40 10.74
CA ALA A 41 -9.74 17.12 9.88
C ALA A 41 -8.87 16.16 9.07
N THR A 42 -8.35 15.09 9.70
CA THR A 42 -7.55 14.08 9.02
C THR A 42 -8.38 13.25 8.02
N ILE A 43 -9.59 12.81 8.39
CA ILE A 43 -10.50 12.10 7.47
C ILE A 43 -10.80 12.96 6.23
N LEU A 44 -11.11 14.25 6.44
CA LEU A 44 -11.37 15.17 5.34
C LEU A 44 -10.13 15.35 4.45
N PHE A 45 -8.96 15.54 5.05
CA PHE A 45 -7.69 15.65 4.32
C PHE A 45 -7.43 14.41 3.46
N ARG A 46 -7.53 13.21 4.05
CA ARG A 46 -7.36 11.93 3.36
C ARG A 46 -8.39 11.74 2.24
N GLY A 47 -9.64 12.14 2.49
CA GLY A 47 -10.69 12.13 1.48
C GLY A 47 -10.40 13.03 0.29
N CYS A 48 -9.93 14.26 0.54
CA CYS A 48 -9.50 15.19 -0.51
C CYS A 48 -8.31 14.65 -1.31
N SER A 49 -7.31 14.08 -0.63
CA SER A 49 -6.14 13.43 -1.27
C SER A 49 -6.55 12.28 -2.16
N SER A 50 -7.46 11.43 -1.67
CA SER A 50 -8.05 10.33 -2.46
C SER A 50 -8.78 10.84 -3.70
N ALA A 51 -9.54 11.91 -3.58
CA ALA A 51 -10.23 12.54 -4.71
C ALA A 51 -9.25 13.09 -5.76
N VAL A 52 -8.17 13.76 -5.31
CA VAL A 52 -7.08 14.21 -6.20
C VAL A 52 -6.45 13.03 -6.92
N SER A 53 -6.13 11.95 -6.19
CA SER A 53 -5.58 10.73 -6.78
C SER A 53 -6.51 10.13 -7.84
N LEU A 54 -7.83 10.09 -7.61
CA LEU A 54 -8.82 9.64 -8.59
C LEU A 54 -8.86 10.53 -9.83
N ILE A 55 -8.76 11.84 -9.67
CA ILE A 55 -8.68 12.81 -10.79
C ILE A 55 -7.41 12.54 -11.60
N LEU A 56 -6.26 12.38 -10.96
CA LEU A 56 -5.01 12.04 -11.63
C LEU A 56 -5.09 10.71 -12.39
N ILE A 57 -5.70 9.68 -11.79
CA ILE A 57 -5.94 8.40 -12.45
C ILE A 57 -6.83 8.58 -13.67
N ARG A 58 -7.93 9.31 -13.53
CA ARG A 58 -8.88 9.55 -14.63
C ARG A 58 -8.23 10.25 -15.83
N ILE A 59 -7.30 11.19 -15.57
CA ILE A 59 -6.64 11.98 -16.60
C ILE A 59 -5.47 11.22 -17.23
N PHE A 60 -4.58 10.62 -16.41
CA PHE A 60 -3.28 10.12 -16.87
C PHE A 60 -3.23 8.61 -17.09
N CYS A 61 -4.06 7.83 -16.40
CA CYS A 61 -4.06 6.37 -16.47
C CYS A 61 -5.47 5.75 -16.33
N PRO A 62 -6.45 6.14 -17.17
CA PRO A 62 -7.83 5.67 -17.05
C PRO A 62 -7.97 4.15 -17.16
N ALA A 63 -7.01 3.46 -17.76
CA ALA A 63 -6.94 2.00 -17.83
C ALA A 63 -6.82 1.32 -16.45
N ALA A 64 -6.45 2.05 -15.38
CA ALA A 64 -6.43 1.55 -14.02
C ALA A 64 -7.82 1.49 -13.36
N LEU A 65 -8.80 2.30 -13.83
CA LEU A 65 -10.14 2.43 -13.23
C LEU A 65 -10.91 1.11 -13.06
N PRO A 66 -10.85 0.11 -13.97
CA PRO A 66 -11.55 -1.15 -13.77
C PRO A 66 -11.16 -1.89 -12.48
N ARG A 67 -9.96 -1.63 -11.92
CA ARG A 67 -9.51 -2.22 -10.64
C ARG A 67 -10.19 -1.64 -9.41
N PHE A 68 -10.91 -0.53 -9.54
CA PHE A 68 -11.71 0.05 -8.46
C PHE A 68 -13.00 -0.72 -8.20
N GLY A 69 -13.32 -1.74 -9.02
CA GLY A 69 -14.32 -2.76 -8.71
C GLY A 69 -13.77 -3.87 -7.82
N TRP A 70 -14.67 -4.76 -7.39
CA TRP A 70 -14.32 -5.94 -6.59
C TRP A 70 -13.67 -7.08 -7.42
N GLY A 71 -13.35 -6.81 -8.69
CA GLY A 71 -12.73 -7.76 -9.59
C GLY A 71 -13.73 -8.77 -10.18
N HIS A 72 -13.37 -9.32 -11.36
CA HIS A 72 -14.21 -10.30 -12.05
C HIS A 72 -13.85 -11.76 -11.70
N LYS A 73 -13.00 -11.98 -10.68
CA LYS A 73 -12.48 -13.30 -10.30
C LYS A 73 -12.68 -13.56 -8.80
N PRO A 74 -13.92 -13.86 -8.35
CA PRO A 74 -14.25 -13.93 -6.92
C PRO A 74 -13.37 -14.91 -6.14
N ARG A 75 -13.01 -16.06 -6.73
CA ARG A 75 -12.08 -17.01 -6.08
C ARG A 75 -10.71 -16.40 -5.78
N ARG A 76 -10.18 -15.56 -6.67
CA ARG A 76 -8.88 -14.89 -6.43
C ARG A 76 -9.00 -13.81 -5.38
N VAL A 77 -10.12 -13.08 -5.36
CA VAL A 77 -10.40 -12.12 -4.29
C VAL A 77 -10.45 -12.82 -2.93
N LEU A 78 -11.17 -13.94 -2.81
CA LEU A 78 -11.24 -14.71 -1.57
C LEU A 78 -9.88 -15.26 -1.12
N ILE A 79 -9.07 -15.78 -2.05
CA ILE A 79 -7.71 -16.23 -1.73
C ILE A 79 -6.85 -15.05 -1.26
N ALA A 80 -6.92 -13.92 -1.94
CA ALA A 80 -6.16 -12.72 -1.58
C ALA A 80 -6.59 -12.17 -0.20
N LEU A 81 -7.88 -12.15 0.09
CA LEU A 81 -8.40 -11.80 1.43
C LEU A 81 -7.94 -12.80 2.50
N GLY A 82 -7.90 -14.09 2.20
CA GLY A 82 -7.34 -15.11 3.10
C GLY A 82 -5.86 -14.85 3.41
N ILE A 83 -5.06 -14.48 2.40
CA ILE A 83 -3.66 -14.07 2.59
C ILE A 83 -3.56 -12.83 3.48
N VAL A 84 -4.39 -11.81 3.23
CA VAL A 84 -4.43 -10.58 4.04
C VAL A 84 -4.76 -10.89 5.49
N LEU A 85 -5.80 -11.68 5.74
CA LEU A 85 -6.20 -12.08 7.10
C LEU A 85 -5.12 -12.91 7.80
N PHE A 86 -4.44 -13.80 7.08
CA PHE A 86 -3.34 -14.59 7.63
C PHE A 86 -2.15 -13.71 8.04
N LEU A 87 -1.79 -12.72 7.24
CA LEU A 87 -0.64 -11.86 7.51
C LEU A 87 -0.93 -10.76 8.53
N MET A 88 -2.11 -10.12 8.46
CA MET A 88 -2.46 -8.95 9.28
C MET A 88 -3.29 -9.32 10.52
N GLY A 89 -4.06 -10.41 10.44
CA GLY A 89 -4.95 -10.85 11.51
C GLY A 89 -4.27 -11.02 12.87
N PRO A 90 -3.10 -11.67 12.97
CA PRO A 90 -2.43 -11.83 14.26
C PRO A 90 -2.21 -10.52 15.02
N ALA A 91 -1.78 -9.45 14.34
CA ALA A 91 -1.58 -8.13 14.95
C ALA A 91 -2.90 -7.54 15.45
N VAL A 92 -3.97 -7.67 14.68
CA VAL A 92 -5.32 -7.20 15.07
C VAL A 92 -5.85 -7.97 16.26
N PHE A 93 -5.70 -9.30 16.30
CA PHE A 93 -6.21 -10.14 17.40
C PHE A 93 -5.41 -10.01 18.71
N HIS A 94 -4.17 -9.48 18.64
CA HIS A 94 -3.36 -9.23 19.84
C HIS A 94 -3.73 -7.94 20.59
N ILE A 95 -4.59 -7.09 20.03
CA ILE A 95 -5.04 -5.85 20.69
C ILE A 95 -5.89 -6.20 21.88
N ASN A 96 -5.58 -5.62 23.04
CA ASN A 96 -6.44 -5.75 24.25
C ASN A 96 -7.61 -4.75 24.18
N TYR A 97 -8.70 -5.16 23.54
CA TYR A 97 -9.87 -4.32 23.32
C TYR A 97 -10.65 -3.94 24.59
N HIS A 98 -10.40 -4.60 25.75
CA HIS A 98 -11.13 -4.33 27.00
C HIS A 98 -10.96 -2.90 27.53
N HIS A 99 -9.93 -2.20 27.08
CA HIS A 99 -9.65 -0.82 27.49
C HIS A 99 -10.26 0.25 26.57
N PHE A 100 -10.95 -0.16 25.51
CA PHE A 100 -11.46 0.74 24.48
C PHE A 100 -12.96 0.58 24.31
N SER A 101 -13.69 1.69 24.11
CA SER A 101 -15.09 1.62 23.76
C SER A 101 -15.29 1.10 22.32
N PHE A 102 -16.49 0.61 22.02
CA PHE A 102 -16.84 0.24 20.64
C PHE A 102 -16.62 1.43 19.66
N THR A 103 -16.93 2.64 20.11
CA THR A 103 -16.74 3.85 19.31
C THR A 103 -15.26 4.08 19.01
N ASP A 104 -14.35 3.92 19.98
CA ASP A 104 -12.91 4.07 19.76
C ASP A 104 -12.40 3.07 18.74
N VAL A 105 -12.82 1.81 18.85
CA VAL A 105 -12.44 0.75 17.91
C VAL A 105 -12.97 1.04 16.51
N ALA A 106 -14.23 1.44 16.38
CA ALA A 106 -14.84 1.77 15.10
C ALA A 106 -14.16 2.99 14.42
N MET A 107 -13.90 4.05 15.21
CA MET A 107 -13.23 5.24 14.70
C MET A 107 -11.79 4.95 14.29
N SER A 108 -11.05 4.15 15.07
CA SER A 108 -9.70 3.71 14.73
C SER A 108 -9.67 2.90 13.44
N PHE A 109 -10.64 2.00 13.24
CA PHE A 109 -10.75 1.23 12.00
C PHE A 109 -11.07 2.12 10.80
N ILE A 110 -12.02 3.05 10.93
CA ILE A 110 -12.35 4.02 9.87
C ILE A 110 -11.11 4.85 9.52
N PHE A 111 -10.37 5.32 10.53
CA PHE A 111 -9.16 6.11 10.32
C PHE A 111 -8.09 5.33 9.55
N ALA A 112 -7.77 4.11 9.98
CA ALA A 112 -6.81 3.25 9.32
C ALA A 112 -7.24 2.90 7.88
N LEU A 113 -8.54 2.68 7.66
CA LEU A 113 -9.07 2.43 6.32
C LEU A 113 -8.91 3.65 5.40
N PHE A 114 -9.12 4.87 5.90
CA PHE A 114 -8.93 6.10 5.12
C PHE A 114 -7.46 6.35 4.78
N ILE A 115 -6.51 5.96 5.66
CA ILE A 115 -5.08 5.94 5.32
C ILE A 115 -4.84 5.00 4.14
N GLY A 116 -5.34 3.76 4.23
CA GLY A 116 -5.19 2.78 3.16
C GLY A 116 -5.81 3.23 1.84
N ILE A 117 -7.01 3.86 1.86
CA ILE A 117 -7.66 4.40 0.65
C ILE A 117 -6.79 5.47 0.01
N ASP A 118 -6.36 6.45 0.79
CA ASP A 118 -5.56 7.59 0.30
C ASP A 118 -4.25 7.12 -0.33
N GLU A 119 -3.49 6.36 0.43
CA GLU A 119 -2.15 5.94 0.02
C GLU A 119 -2.18 4.91 -1.12
N ASP A 120 -3.18 4.02 -1.16
CA ASP A 120 -3.32 3.04 -2.23
C ASP A 120 -3.92 3.62 -3.51
N PHE A 121 -4.83 4.57 -3.43
CA PHE A 121 -5.30 5.28 -4.62
C PHE A 121 -4.13 5.99 -5.29
N PHE A 122 -3.27 6.63 -4.52
CA PHE A 122 -2.08 7.27 -5.05
C PHE A 122 -1.06 6.26 -5.56
N SER A 123 -0.62 5.32 -4.72
CA SER A 123 0.50 4.43 -5.05
C SER A 123 0.13 3.33 -6.04
N ARG A 124 -1.01 2.65 -5.86
CA ARG A 124 -1.47 1.52 -6.68
C ARG A 124 -2.39 1.95 -7.80
N GLY A 125 -3.21 2.97 -7.54
CA GLY A 125 -4.06 3.56 -8.57
C GLY A 125 -3.29 4.40 -9.57
N PHE A 126 -2.65 5.47 -9.09
CA PHE A 126 -1.99 6.45 -9.96
C PHE A 126 -0.56 6.05 -10.35
N ILE A 127 0.35 5.84 -9.39
CA ILE A 127 1.77 5.58 -9.71
C ILE A 127 1.91 4.27 -10.46
N TYR A 128 1.44 3.15 -9.91
CA TYR A 128 1.49 1.86 -10.59
C TYR A 128 0.73 1.89 -11.91
N GLY A 129 -0.50 2.41 -11.92
CA GLY A 129 -1.34 2.48 -13.12
C GLY A 129 -0.72 3.30 -14.24
N GLY A 130 -0.04 4.39 -13.92
CA GLY A 130 0.68 5.21 -14.88
C GLY A 130 1.95 4.55 -15.44
N LEU A 131 2.58 3.66 -14.66
CA LEU A 131 3.80 2.95 -15.02
C LEU A 131 3.55 1.59 -15.70
N GLU A 132 2.37 1.00 -15.55
CA GLU A 132 2.05 -0.36 -16.02
C GLU A 132 2.30 -0.58 -17.52
N ARG A 133 2.13 0.47 -18.33
CA ARG A 133 2.45 0.41 -19.78
C ARG A 133 3.90 0.04 -20.08
N TYR A 134 4.80 0.23 -19.13
CA TYR A 134 6.23 -0.13 -19.24
C TYR A 134 6.52 -1.55 -18.76
N GLY A 135 5.51 -2.27 -18.35
CA GLY A 135 5.57 -3.66 -17.89
C GLY A 135 5.23 -3.82 -16.42
N ILE A 136 4.54 -4.92 -16.12
CA ILE A 136 4.02 -5.23 -14.76
C ILE A 136 5.14 -5.22 -13.71
N TRP A 137 6.27 -5.86 -13.98
CA TRP A 137 7.38 -5.92 -13.05
C TRP A 137 8.03 -4.55 -12.82
N PHE A 138 8.26 -3.79 -13.89
CA PHE A 138 8.79 -2.44 -13.78
C PHE A 138 7.88 -1.57 -12.93
N ALA A 139 6.58 -1.54 -13.23
CA ALA A 139 5.61 -0.76 -12.49
C ALA A 139 5.52 -1.19 -11.02
N ALA A 140 5.49 -2.50 -10.74
CA ALA A 140 5.43 -3.03 -9.38
C ALA A 140 6.66 -2.63 -8.56
N ILE A 141 7.86 -2.81 -9.10
CA ILE A 141 9.11 -2.48 -8.40
C ILE A 141 9.22 -0.97 -8.16
N ILE A 142 9.03 -0.16 -9.21
CA ILE A 142 9.23 1.30 -9.10
C ILE A 142 8.17 1.94 -8.19
N SER A 143 6.89 1.55 -8.30
CA SER A 143 5.86 2.09 -7.42
C SER A 143 6.06 1.68 -5.95
N SER A 144 6.60 0.50 -5.71
CA SER A 144 6.89 -0.01 -4.36
C SER A 144 8.09 0.70 -3.74
N ILE A 145 9.17 0.90 -4.50
CA ILE A 145 10.32 1.71 -4.06
C ILE A 145 9.87 3.14 -3.77
N HIS A 146 9.09 3.74 -4.68
CA HIS A 146 8.54 5.08 -4.50
C HIS A 146 7.72 5.18 -3.21
N PHE A 147 6.83 4.21 -2.97
CA PHE A 147 6.02 4.16 -1.75
C PHE A 147 6.89 4.09 -0.48
N GLY A 148 7.93 3.25 -0.48
CA GLY A 148 8.90 3.20 0.63
C GLY A 148 9.62 4.53 0.84
N LEU A 149 10.07 5.19 -0.24
CA LEU A 149 10.79 6.46 -0.18
C LEU A 149 9.92 7.61 0.37
N LEU A 150 8.61 7.59 0.15
CA LEU A 150 7.70 8.60 0.72
C LEU A 150 7.75 8.61 2.26
N HIS A 151 7.99 7.47 2.90
CA HIS A 151 8.10 7.37 4.35
C HIS A 151 9.35 8.07 4.92
N LEU A 152 10.37 8.36 4.10
CA LEU A 152 11.53 9.14 4.55
C LEU A 152 11.15 10.56 5.00
N GLY A 153 10.01 11.08 4.53
CA GLY A 153 9.45 12.33 5.00
C GLY A 153 9.15 12.36 6.51
N ASN A 154 8.95 11.19 7.13
CA ASN A 154 8.68 11.08 8.56
C ASN A 154 9.85 11.52 9.46
N ILE A 155 11.08 11.58 8.93
CA ILE A 155 12.21 12.21 9.63
C ILE A 155 11.95 13.69 9.84
N ILE A 156 11.41 14.34 8.82
CA ILE A 156 11.24 15.81 8.80
C ILE A 156 9.93 16.23 9.49
N TRP A 157 8.84 15.53 9.16
CA TRP A 157 7.49 15.92 9.58
C TRP A 157 6.93 15.09 10.74
N GLY A 158 7.40 13.85 10.90
CA GLY A 158 6.91 12.91 11.91
C GLY A 158 7.74 12.82 13.18
N GLY A 159 8.91 13.49 13.25
CA GLY A 159 9.79 13.41 14.42
C GLY A 159 10.37 12.02 14.70
N GLN A 160 10.41 11.15 13.70
CA GLN A 160 10.91 9.80 13.83
C GLN A 160 12.44 9.75 13.76
N SER A 161 13.07 8.77 14.44
CA SER A 161 14.50 8.54 14.31
C SER A 161 14.86 8.08 12.89
N ALA A 162 16.05 8.43 12.42
CA ALA A 162 16.55 8.00 11.11
C ALA A 162 16.60 6.48 10.99
N ALA A 163 17.02 5.76 12.04
CA ALA A 163 17.11 4.31 12.06
C ALA A 163 15.73 3.66 11.90
N TYR A 164 14.74 4.13 12.65
CA TYR A 164 13.35 3.65 12.53
C TYR A 164 12.77 3.97 11.14
N THR A 165 12.96 5.20 10.65
CA THR A 165 12.40 5.63 9.36
C THR A 165 13.02 4.88 8.18
N LEU A 166 14.32 4.58 8.21
CA LEU A 166 14.95 3.74 7.18
C LEU A 166 14.37 2.32 7.18
N ALA A 167 14.20 1.73 8.36
CA ALA A 167 13.55 0.43 8.49
C ALA A 167 12.10 0.46 8.00
N GLN A 168 11.35 1.51 8.36
CA GLN A 168 9.99 1.73 7.88
C GLN A 168 9.95 1.87 6.36
N ALA A 169 10.88 2.60 5.75
CA ALA A 169 10.93 2.77 4.30
C ALA A 169 11.15 1.42 3.57
N VAL A 170 12.04 0.56 4.09
CA VAL A 170 12.27 -0.79 3.55
C VAL A 170 11.04 -1.68 3.74
N SER A 171 10.46 -1.67 4.94
CA SER A 171 9.24 -2.40 5.28
C SER A 171 8.07 -1.96 4.39
N ALA A 172 7.82 -0.66 4.28
CA ALA A 172 6.76 -0.08 3.45
C ALA A 172 6.97 -0.38 1.97
N GLY A 173 8.21 -0.33 1.46
CA GLY A 173 8.52 -0.71 0.08
C GLY A 173 8.17 -2.17 -0.21
N SER A 174 8.56 -3.09 0.66
CA SER A 174 8.25 -4.52 0.52
C SER A 174 6.75 -4.81 0.69
N PHE A 175 6.09 -4.16 1.65
CA PHE A 175 4.63 -4.16 1.81
C PHE A 175 3.95 -3.65 0.54
N GLY A 176 4.44 -2.55 -0.02
CA GLY A 176 3.97 -1.97 -1.27
C GLY A 176 4.02 -2.94 -2.44
N PHE A 177 5.09 -3.73 -2.53
CA PHE A 177 5.24 -4.75 -3.57
C PHE A 177 4.21 -5.87 -3.43
N LEU A 178 3.98 -6.38 -2.21
CA LEU A 178 2.94 -7.36 -1.94
C LEU A 178 1.54 -6.79 -2.24
N ALA A 179 1.28 -5.54 -1.86
CA ALA A 179 0.02 -4.85 -2.13
C ALA A 179 -0.30 -4.75 -3.63
N VAL A 180 0.69 -4.35 -4.44
CA VAL A 180 0.58 -4.37 -5.92
C VAL A 180 0.30 -5.78 -6.43
N ALA A 181 1.02 -6.78 -5.93
CA ALA A 181 0.85 -8.18 -6.34
C ALA A 181 -0.55 -8.71 -6.02
N LEU A 182 -1.09 -8.41 -4.84
CA LEU A 182 -2.45 -8.74 -4.44
C LEU A 182 -3.49 -8.05 -5.32
N MET A 183 -3.28 -6.77 -5.68
CA MET A 183 -4.14 -6.05 -6.62
C MET A 183 -4.14 -6.72 -8.02
N ILE A 184 -2.97 -7.08 -8.55
CA ILE A 184 -2.85 -7.75 -9.85
C ILE A 184 -3.53 -9.12 -9.80
N PHE A 185 -3.32 -9.89 -8.74
CA PHE A 185 -3.84 -11.24 -8.57
C PHE A 185 -5.36 -11.24 -8.41
N SER A 186 -5.90 -10.41 -7.54
CA SER A 186 -7.34 -10.28 -7.29
C SER A 186 -8.08 -9.54 -8.39
N GLY A 187 -7.42 -8.60 -9.07
CA GLY A 187 -8.02 -7.65 -10.00
C GLY A 187 -8.75 -6.50 -9.30
N SER A 188 -8.51 -6.29 -8.00
CA SER A 188 -9.21 -5.29 -7.19
C SER A 188 -8.24 -4.51 -6.31
N ILE A 189 -8.37 -3.18 -6.30
CA ILE A 189 -7.62 -2.28 -5.43
C ILE A 189 -8.11 -2.35 -3.96
N TRP A 190 -9.34 -2.84 -3.74
CA TRP A 190 -9.89 -2.93 -2.39
C TRP A 190 -9.18 -3.97 -1.51
N VAL A 191 -8.56 -5.00 -2.11
CA VAL A 191 -7.79 -5.99 -1.37
C VAL A 191 -6.54 -5.39 -0.71
N PRO A 192 -5.64 -4.68 -1.43
CA PRO A 192 -4.53 -4.00 -0.78
C PRO A 192 -4.98 -2.89 0.17
N ILE A 193 -6.06 -2.15 -0.11
CA ILE A 193 -6.61 -1.15 0.82
C ILE A 193 -7.00 -1.81 2.16
N LEU A 194 -7.67 -2.95 2.12
CA LEU A 194 -8.00 -3.69 3.35
C LEU A 194 -6.75 -4.21 4.06
N MET A 195 -5.75 -4.68 3.32
CA MET A 195 -4.46 -5.07 3.89
C MET A 195 -3.79 -3.90 4.60
N HIS A 196 -3.77 -2.73 3.98
CA HIS A 196 -3.19 -1.50 4.52
C HIS A 196 -3.94 -1.04 5.77
N GLY A 197 -5.25 -0.91 5.69
CA GLY A 197 -6.07 -0.56 6.84
C GLY A 197 -5.88 -1.51 8.03
N LEU A 198 -5.79 -2.83 7.78
CA LEU A 198 -5.53 -3.81 8.84
C LEU A 198 -4.10 -3.75 9.38
N ALA A 199 -3.12 -3.32 8.57
CA ALA A 199 -1.74 -3.13 9.03
C ALA A 199 -1.61 -1.90 9.94
N ASP A 200 -2.32 -0.82 9.62
CA ASP A 200 -2.27 0.44 10.36
C ASP A 200 -3.19 0.46 11.58
N PHE A 201 -4.21 -0.40 11.59
CA PHE A 201 -5.22 -0.42 12.65
C PHE A 201 -4.63 -0.65 14.05
N PRO A 202 -3.70 -1.60 14.29
CA PRO A 202 -3.10 -1.79 15.61
C PRO A 202 -2.37 -0.56 16.14
N MET A 203 -1.75 0.24 15.27
CA MET A 203 -1.01 1.44 15.68
C MET A 203 -1.92 2.53 16.28
N GLN A 204 -3.23 2.47 16.02
CA GLN A 204 -4.20 3.42 16.58
C GLN A 204 -4.43 3.20 18.08
N PHE A 205 -4.03 2.07 18.63
CA PHE A 205 -4.19 1.71 20.04
C PHE A 205 -2.93 1.93 20.87
N GLU A 206 -1.83 2.32 20.23
CA GLU A 206 -0.60 2.66 20.92
C GLU A 206 -0.76 3.98 21.68
N THR A 207 -0.39 4.01 22.95
CA THR A 207 -0.38 5.27 23.71
C THR A 207 0.67 6.22 23.15
N GLY A 208 0.48 7.52 23.33
CA GLY A 208 1.46 8.52 22.86
C GLY A 208 2.89 8.23 23.33
N ALA A 209 3.06 7.76 24.58
CA ALA A 209 4.37 7.40 25.12
C ALA A 209 4.94 6.13 24.47
N GLN A 210 4.11 5.10 24.23
CA GLN A 210 4.53 3.87 23.53
C GLN A 210 4.87 4.17 22.08
N TYR A 211 4.00 4.90 21.38
CA TYR A 211 4.25 5.34 20.01
C TYR A 211 5.57 6.11 19.90
N THR A 212 5.81 7.10 20.76
CA THR A 212 7.05 7.86 20.77
C THR A 212 8.27 6.96 20.98
N LYS A 213 8.20 6.01 21.94
CA LYS A 213 9.27 5.05 22.19
C LYS A 213 9.58 4.20 20.96
N ILE A 214 8.55 3.74 20.25
CA ILE A 214 8.70 2.93 19.02
C ILE A 214 9.40 3.76 17.94
N VAL A 215 8.87 4.93 17.61
CA VAL A 215 9.33 5.71 16.44
C VAL A 215 10.66 6.45 16.67
N THR A 216 11.04 6.72 17.92
CA THR A 216 12.34 7.31 18.28
C THR A 216 13.40 6.27 18.65
N GLY A 217 12.99 5.02 18.80
CA GLY A 217 13.87 3.88 19.15
C GLY A 217 14.75 3.41 18.00
N GLY A 218 15.42 2.29 18.24
CA GLY A 218 16.17 1.56 17.23
C GLY A 218 15.25 0.75 16.32
N ALA A 219 15.78 0.29 15.19
CA ALA A 219 15.06 -0.58 14.27
C ALA A 219 15.37 -2.06 14.52
N ASP A 220 14.35 -2.90 14.49
CA ASP A 220 14.50 -4.36 14.41
C ASP A 220 14.75 -4.77 12.95
N TRP A 221 16.01 -4.74 12.54
CA TRP A 221 16.40 -5.08 11.18
C TRP A 221 16.17 -6.55 10.83
N LEU A 222 16.23 -7.47 11.81
CA LEU A 222 15.93 -8.88 11.55
C LEU A 222 14.47 -9.04 11.14
N TYR A 223 13.56 -8.42 11.89
CA TYR A 223 12.13 -8.40 11.54
C TYR A 223 11.88 -7.80 10.15
N VAL A 224 12.48 -6.64 9.86
CA VAL A 224 12.32 -5.96 8.57
C VAL A 224 12.83 -6.81 7.40
N VAL A 225 13.98 -7.46 7.54
CA VAL A 225 14.55 -8.33 6.50
C VAL A 225 13.67 -9.57 6.27
N VAL A 226 13.23 -10.23 7.34
CA VAL A 226 12.34 -11.40 7.26
C VAL A 226 11.02 -11.01 6.58
N GLN A 227 10.41 -9.90 7.00
CA GLN A 227 9.19 -9.37 6.39
C GLN A 227 9.42 -9.09 4.89
N MET A 228 10.49 -8.40 4.54
CA MET A 228 10.84 -8.08 3.15
C MET A 228 10.97 -9.35 2.31
N VAL A 229 11.67 -10.36 2.78
CA VAL A 229 11.85 -11.65 2.07
C VAL A 229 10.50 -12.31 1.83
N ILE A 230 9.64 -12.40 2.86
CA ILE A 230 8.31 -12.99 2.76
C ILE A 230 7.44 -12.22 1.76
N TYR A 231 7.39 -10.89 1.86
CA TYR A 231 6.53 -10.07 1.03
C TYR A 231 6.97 -10.06 -0.44
N VAL A 232 8.28 -9.99 -0.69
CA VAL A 232 8.83 -10.03 -2.05
C VAL A 232 8.64 -11.41 -2.67
N ALA A 233 8.89 -12.49 -1.93
CA ALA A 233 8.70 -13.85 -2.42
C ALA A 233 7.23 -14.14 -2.76
N LEU A 234 6.31 -13.84 -1.81
CA LEU A 234 4.88 -14.05 -2.01
C LEU A 234 4.33 -13.16 -3.12
N GLY A 235 4.72 -11.87 -3.15
CA GLY A 235 4.31 -10.94 -4.19
C GLY A 235 4.77 -11.39 -5.58
N SER A 236 6.04 -11.83 -5.69
CA SER A 236 6.58 -12.37 -6.95
C SER A 236 5.80 -13.60 -7.41
N PHE A 237 5.49 -14.52 -6.50
CA PHE A 237 4.68 -15.70 -6.80
C PHE A 237 3.28 -15.32 -7.29
N LEU A 238 2.60 -14.37 -6.65
CA LEU A 238 1.27 -13.91 -7.06
C LEU A 238 1.28 -13.23 -8.43
N ILE A 239 2.31 -12.42 -8.76
CA ILE A 239 2.46 -11.81 -10.08
C ILE A 239 2.65 -12.89 -11.15
N VAL A 240 3.49 -13.89 -10.89
CA VAL A 240 3.71 -15.01 -11.82
C VAL A 240 2.42 -15.81 -12.04
N LEU A 241 1.68 -16.13 -10.99
CA LEU A 241 0.37 -16.81 -11.08
C LEU A 241 -0.68 -15.99 -11.85
N SER A 242 -0.54 -14.68 -11.86
CA SER A 242 -1.47 -13.80 -12.57
C SER A 242 -1.24 -13.79 -14.07
N HIS A 243 -0.03 -14.16 -14.52
CA HIS A 243 0.34 -14.18 -15.94
C HIS A 243 -0.07 -15.51 -16.59
N PRO A 244 -0.98 -15.54 -17.60
CA PRO A 244 -1.58 -16.75 -18.12
C PRO A 244 -0.56 -17.81 -18.59
N THR A 245 0.41 -17.40 -19.39
CA THR A 245 1.42 -18.30 -19.97
C THR A 245 2.37 -18.90 -18.93
N LYS A 246 2.77 -18.12 -17.92
CA LYS A 246 3.64 -18.61 -16.85
C LYS A 246 2.90 -19.47 -15.85
N ARG A 247 1.63 -19.14 -15.56
CA ARG A 247 0.75 -19.99 -14.77
C ARG A 247 0.59 -21.37 -15.40
N ASP A 248 0.34 -21.44 -16.70
CA ASP A 248 0.13 -22.71 -17.41
C ASP A 248 1.42 -23.53 -17.49
N TRP A 249 2.59 -22.87 -17.51
CA TRP A 249 3.89 -23.54 -17.38
C TRP A 249 4.06 -24.14 -15.97
N LEU A 250 3.81 -23.38 -14.90
CA LEU A 250 3.90 -23.87 -13.51
C LEU A 250 2.96 -25.05 -13.27
N LEU A 251 1.71 -24.97 -13.75
CA LEU A 251 0.73 -26.05 -13.61
C LEU A 251 1.15 -27.32 -14.36
N ARG A 252 1.83 -27.19 -15.48
CA ARG A 252 2.41 -28.34 -16.22
C ARG A 252 3.55 -28.97 -15.43
N GLN A 253 4.46 -28.18 -14.86
CA GLN A 253 5.55 -28.71 -14.02
C GLN A 253 4.99 -29.45 -12.78
N TRP A 254 3.99 -28.88 -12.11
CA TRP A 254 3.33 -29.54 -10.98
C TRP A 254 2.72 -30.90 -11.37
N LYS A 255 2.01 -30.98 -12.50
CA LYS A 255 1.43 -32.25 -12.98
C LYS A 255 2.50 -33.27 -13.29
N LEU A 256 3.63 -32.89 -13.87
CA LEU A 256 4.75 -33.81 -14.14
C LEU A 256 5.33 -34.35 -12.83
N VAL A 257 5.56 -33.50 -11.82
CA VAL A 257 6.05 -33.96 -10.51
C VAL A 257 5.05 -34.88 -9.80
N SER A 258 3.74 -34.58 -9.88
CA SER A 258 2.69 -35.43 -9.26
C SER A 258 2.47 -36.78 -9.96
N GLN A 259 2.99 -36.96 -11.16
CA GLN A 259 2.94 -38.26 -11.90
C GLN A 259 4.21 -39.10 -11.67
N MET A 260 5.24 -38.52 -11.05
CA MET A 260 6.50 -39.22 -10.74
C MET A 260 6.53 -39.79 -9.32
N ASN A 261 5.55 -39.47 -8.48
CA ASN A 261 5.28 -40.03 -7.15
C ASN A 261 4.04 -40.94 -7.20
#